data_b8dc4707d97cd380578eb49ccf4a95d9
#
_entry.id   b8dc4707d97cd380578eb49ccf4a95d9
#
_cell.length_a   1.000
_cell.length_b   1.000
_cell.length_c   1.000
_cell.angle_alpha   90.00
_cell.angle_beta   90.00
_cell.angle_gamma   90.00
#
_symmetry.space_group_name_H-M   'P 1'
#
loop_
_entity.id
_entity.type
_entity.pdbx_description
1 polymer ?
#
loop_
_entity_poly.entity_id
_entity_poly.type
_entity_poly.pdbx_seq_one_letter_code
_entity_poly.pdbx_strand_id
1 'polypeptide(L)'
;MNRQPERLAAAFVLAAGAWMAWPLSSRAAVPDSLAAIIPVLSDSTANHPSAPKAGFQQADWETLATVPDEARPALVYGFRYNRVDGPAPTLGGAVRSERFPNPLVYAKFTYAFSRERFLYDVGGEAPLGDHARFRVGGAAYRRTETEDEWIVGETENTLYALFARTDYRDYYETSGYEGHVAWDPGTDFGARVEGRMEDQRSLENEANASLFGAHDRFRPNPPIEDGQDGVLALGMRIGPAAIPPEGGTHGDVVYERAGDALHGDFDYGRVRAVVRTRVRLSPKQDARARLVGGSTLDGTLPPQKLWYLGGISTLRGEDFKERQGDQFLLANAEYYLLVRKNVWGFGFLDWGSAWFGRDNIDRQRFLLDGGLGVRIGQGPLALTAARNLQEAHAAIHVLVRFSETF
;
A
#
# COMPACT_ATOMS: atom_id res chain seq x y z
N MET A 1 29.18 -11.80 12.69
CA MET A 1 28.48 -13.07 12.99
C MET A 1 27.15 -12.70 13.65
N ASN A 2 26.12 -12.54 12.86
CA ASN A 2 24.83 -11.98 13.34
C ASN A 2 23.75 -13.08 13.28
N ARG A 3 23.47 -13.73 14.43
CA ARG A 3 22.45 -14.81 14.57
C ARG A 3 21.06 -14.26 14.95
N GLN A 4 20.76 -13.00 14.64
CA GLN A 4 19.53 -12.36 15.12
C GLN A 4 18.24 -12.55 14.27
N PRO A 5 18.26 -12.72 12.94
CA PRO A 5 17.01 -12.87 12.20
C PRO A 5 16.24 -14.17 12.49
N GLU A 6 16.95 -15.24 12.84
CA GLU A 6 16.31 -16.53 13.15
C GLU A 6 15.47 -16.51 14.44
N ARG A 7 15.84 -15.67 15.43
CA ARG A 7 15.09 -15.56 16.70
C ARG A 7 13.80 -14.75 16.55
N LEU A 8 13.76 -13.80 15.63
CA LEU A 8 12.56 -13.01 15.33
C LEU A 8 11.52 -13.82 14.57
N ALA A 9 11.94 -14.59 13.57
CA ALA A 9 11.05 -15.49 12.85
C ALA A 9 10.43 -16.54 13.80
N ALA A 10 11.22 -17.08 14.74
CA ALA A 10 10.75 -18.03 15.74
C ALA A 10 9.76 -17.39 16.75
N ALA A 11 9.99 -16.16 17.18
CA ALA A 11 9.10 -15.45 18.09
C ALA A 11 7.76 -15.08 17.43
N PHE A 12 7.76 -14.69 16.16
CA PHE A 12 6.55 -14.42 15.37
C PHE A 12 5.74 -15.69 15.09
N VAL A 13 6.41 -16.79 14.78
CA VAL A 13 5.75 -18.10 14.57
C VAL A 13 5.15 -18.64 15.88
N LEU A 14 5.80 -18.42 17.02
CA LEU A 14 5.28 -18.82 18.35
C LEU A 14 4.11 -17.96 18.79
N ALA A 15 4.12 -16.65 18.54
CA ALA A 15 3.00 -15.76 18.84
C ALA A 15 1.78 -16.05 17.95
N ALA A 16 1.97 -16.31 16.66
CA ALA A 16 0.91 -16.75 15.76
C ALA A 16 0.40 -18.16 16.08
N GLY A 17 1.29 -19.06 16.51
CA GLY A 17 0.95 -20.43 16.90
C GLY A 17 0.17 -20.52 18.22
N ALA A 18 0.45 -19.66 19.19
CA ALA A 18 -0.29 -19.61 20.45
C ALA A 18 -1.74 -19.13 20.26
N TRP A 19 -1.99 -18.31 19.25
CA TRP A 19 -3.34 -17.86 18.87
C TRP A 19 -4.17 -18.95 18.17
N MET A 20 -3.51 -19.91 17.49
CA MET A 20 -4.18 -21.03 16.80
C MET A 20 -4.41 -22.27 17.70
N ALA A 21 -3.82 -22.32 18.89
CA ALA A 21 -3.93 -23.46 19.79
C ALA A 21 -5.10 -23.37 20.80
N TRP A 22 -5.94 -22.34 20.71
CA TRP A 22 -7.14 -22.27 21.57
C TRP A 22 -8.21 -23.23 21.06
N PRO A 23 -8.67 -24.19 21.88
CA PRO A 23 -9.64 -25.16 21.41
C PRO A 23 -11.00 -24.51 21.14
N LEU A 24 -11.55 -24.82 19.97
CA LEU A 24 -12.86 -24.38 19.45
C LEU A 24 -14.08 -24.85 20.29
N SER A 25 -13.89 -25.37 21.50
CA SER A 25 -14.94 -25.97 22.32
C SER A 25 -15.43 -25.15 23.51
N SER A 26 -14.94 -23.95 23.75
CA SER A 26 -15.51 -23.04 24.74
C SER A 26 -16.11 -21.79 24.08
N ARG A 27 -17.31 -21.92 23.51
CA ARG A 27 -18.19 -20.78 23.22
C ARG A 27 -18.73 -20.20 24.53
N ALA A 28 -17.90 -19.55 25.31
CA ALA A 28 -18.37 -18.52 26.22
C ALA A 28 -18.71 -17.30 25.35
N ALA A 29 -19.91 -16.75 25.50
CA ALA A 29 -20.36 -15.58 24.80
C ALA A 29 -19.32 -14.47 24.96
N VAL A 30 -18.69 -14.09 23.85
CA VAL A 30 -17.81 -12.91 23.79
C VAL A 30 -18.73 -11.70 24.01
N PRO A 31 -18.45 -10.80 24.97
CA PRO A 31 -19.22 -9.58 25.12
C PRO A 31 -19.26 -8.80 23.80
N ASP A 32 -20.42 -8.27 23.43
CA ASP A 32 -20.63 -7.53 22.19
C ASP A 32 -19.61 -6.39 21.94
N SER A 33 -19.01 -5.88 23.02
CA SER A 33 -17.93 -4.88 22.97
C SER A 33 -16.59 -5.38 22.41
N LEU A 34 -16.32 -6.70 22.47
CA LEU A 34 -15.11 -7.31 21.87
C LEU A 34 -15.37 -7.85 20.47
N ALA A 35 -16.62 -8.16 20.13
CA ALA A 35 -17.01 -8.54 18.77
C ALA A 35 -16.83 -7.40 17.76
N ALA A 36 -16.81 -6.15 18.21
CA ALA A 36 -16.55 -4.97 17.39
C ALA A 36 -15.05 -4.77 17.03
N ILE A 37 -14.11 -5.42 17.74
CA ILE A 37 -12.67 -5.30 17.48
C ILE A 37 -12.21 -6.35 16.47
N ILE A 38 -12.90 -7.48 16.37
CA ILE A 38 -12.56 -8.58 15.45
C ILE A 38 -12.75 -8.24 13.97
N PRO A 39 -13.77 -7.44 13.55
CA PRO A 39 -13.93 -7.05 12.15
C PRO A 39 -12.75 -6.23 11.59
N VAL A 40 -12.08 -5.41 12.41
CA VAL A 40 -10.92 -4.61 11.97
C VAL A 40 -9.75 -5.50 11.51
N LEU A 41 -9.61 -6.70 12.07
CA LEU A 41 -8.61 -7.68 11.63
C LEU A 41 -9.12 -8.61 10.52
N SER A 42 -10.45 -8.70 10.32
CA SER A 42 -11.05 -9.56 9.29
C SER A 42 -11.35 -8.83 7.98
N ASP A 43 -11.58 -7.52 8.00
CA ASP A 43 -11.72 -6.70 6.79
C ASP A 43 -10.39 -6.45 6.06
N SER A 44 -9.26 -6.77 6.68
CA SER A 44 -7.97 -6.81 5.98
C SER A 44 -7.90 -7.87 4.86
N THR A 45 -8.91 -8.73 4.72
CA THR A 45 -9.00 -9.69 3.61
C THR A 45 -9.42 -9.05 2.29
N ALA A 46 -9.91 -7.81 2.30
CA ALA A 46 -10.15 -6.99 1.12
C ALA A 46 -8.93 -6.15 0.69
N ASN A 47 -7.84 -6.20 1.44
CA ASN A 47 -6.58 -5.58 1.04
C ASN A 47 -5.93 -6.35 -0.12
N HIS A 48 -6.47 -6.15 -1.32
CA HIS A 48 -5.60 -6.18 -2.48
C HIS A 48 -4.50 -5.13 -2.22
N PRO A 49 -3.21 -5.44 -2.46
CA PRO A 49 -2.19 -4.42 -2.43
C PRO A 49 -2.66 -3.33 -3.38
N SER A 50 -3.08 -2.23 -2.78
CA SER A 50 -3.59 -1.06 -3.49
C SER A 50 -2.63 -0.74 -4.61
N ALA A 51 -3.16 -0.42 -5.79
CA ALA A 51 -2.37 0.19 -6.82
C ALA A 51 -1.59 1.33 -6.16
N PRO A 52 -0.29 1.43 -6.43
CA PRO A 52 0.52 2.45 -5.80
C PRO A 52 -0.09 3.80 -6.04
N LYS A 53 -0.12 4.62 -5.01
CA LYS A 53 -0.52 6.01 -5.12
C LYS A 53 0.43 6.73 -6.07
N ALA A 54 0.03 6.86 -7.31
CA ALA A 54 0.39 8.01 -8.10
C ALA A 54 -0.90 8.84 -8.14
N GLY A 55 -1.03 9.83 -7.29
CA GLY A 55 -2.15 10.76 -7.30
C GLY A 55 -3.54 10.21 -6.94
N PHE A 56 -3.77 8.91 -6.96
CA PHE A 56 -5.06 8.32 -6.62
C PHE A 56 -4.99 7.59 -5.29
N GLN A 57 -5.64 8.11 -4.28
CA GLN A 57 -5.83 7.43 -3.00
C GLN A 57 -6.89 6.35 -3.13
N GLN A 58 -6.51 5.17 -3.58
CA GLN A 58 -7.42 4.05 -3.75
C GLN A 58 -7.89 3.48 -2.41
N ALA A 59 -7.06 3.55 -1.36
CA ALA A 59 -7.43 3.09 -0.03
C ALA A 59 -8.66 3.82 0.55
N ASP A 60 -8.80 5.10 0.25
CA ASP A 60 -9.97 5.87 0.69
C ASP A 60 -11.25 5.46 -0.06
N TRP A 61 -11.13 5.03 -1.32
CA TRP A 61 -12.26 4.54 -2.10
C TRP A 61 -12.75 3.17 -1.67
N GLU A 62 -11.84 2.27 -1.31
CA GLU A 62 -12.21 0.95 -0.80
C GLU A 62 -12.93 1.07 0.54
N THR A 63 -12.47 1.97 1.42
CA THR A 63 -13.16 2.26 2.69
C THR A 63 -14.52 2.91 2.45
N LEU A 64 -14.63 3.80 1.47
CA LEU A 64 -15.88 4.50 1.13
C LEU A 64 -16.83 3.64 0.27
N ALA A 65 -16.29 2.71 -0.52
CA ALA A 65 -17.10 1.74 -1.26
C ALA A 65 -17.84 0.76 -0.34
N THR A 66 -17.36 0.57 0.90
CA THR A 66 -18.04 -0.23 1.92
C THR A 66 -19.15 0.54 2.64
N VAL A 67 -19.33 1.86 2.41
CA VAL A 67 -20.46 2.60 2.92
C VAL A 67 -21.73 2.07 2.25
N PRO A 68 -22.71 1.54 3.02
CA PRO A 68 -23.93 0.99 2.45
C PRO A 68 -24.64 2.00 1.53
N ASP A 69 -25.25 1.51 0.46
CA ASP A 69 -26.07 2.35 -0.45
C ASP A 69 -27.29 2.96 0.24
N GLU A 70 -27.64 2.46 1.42
CA GLU A 70 -28.70 3.04 2.27
C GLU A 70 -28.17 4.29 3.00
N ALA A 71 -29.00 5.32 3.17
CA ALA A 71 -28.68 6.61 3.82
C ALA A 71 -28.39 6.50 5.33
N ARG A 72 -27.67 5.50 5.75
CA ARG A 72 -27.25 5.35 7.15
C ARG A 72 -25.85 5.94 7.33
N PRO A 73 -25.61 6.75 8.38
CA PRO A 73 -24.27 7.18 8.70
C PRO A 73 -23.40 5.95 9.01
N ALA A 74 -22.27 5.82 8.31
CA ALA A 74 -21.26 4.81 8.60
C ALA A 74 -20.21 5.42 9.53
N LEU A 75 -19.90 4.74 10.63
CA LEU A 75 -18.77 5.11 11.49
C LEU A 75 -17.48 4.62 10.82
N VAL A 76 -16.54 5.53 10.66
CA VAL A 76 -15.17 5.23 10.18
C VAL A 76 -14.23 5.27 11.38
N TYR A 77 -13.52 4.20 11.61
CA TYR A 77 -12.51 4.15 12.66
C TYR A 77 -11.29 3.36 12.19
N GLY A 78 -10.14 3.68 12.76
CA GLY A 78 -8.89 3.04 12.41
C GLY A 78 -7.82 3.25 13.47
N PHE A 79 -6.73 2.53 13.32
CA PHE A 79 -5.55 2.68 14.14
C PHE A 79 -4.32 2.37 13.31
N ARG A 80 -3.34 3.26 13.34
CA ARG A 80 -2.02 3.01 12.78
C ARG A 80 -0.94 3.32 13.82
N TYR A 81 0.20 2.68 13.66
CA TYR A 81 1.41 2.97 14.41
C TYR A 81 2.60 3.03 13.46
N ASN A 82 3.36 4.10 13.54
CA ASN A 82 4.59 4.28 12.78
C ASN A 82 5.61 5.08 13.58
N ARG A 83 6.85 5.14 13.10
CA ARG A 83 7.94 5.82 13.80
C ARG A 83 7.83 7.34 13.88
N VAL A 84 6.95 7.94 13.09
CA VAL A 84 6.74 9.39 13.02
C VAL A 84 5.58 9.83 13.91
N ASP A 85 4.39 9.26 13.69
CA ASP A 85 3.16 9.63 14.40
C ASP A 85 3.05 8.97 15.78
N GLY A 86 3.75 7.81 15.99
CA GLY A 86 3.46 6.93 17.12
C GLY A 86 2.07 6.31 16.99
N PRO A 87 1.37 6.08 18.11
CA PRO A 87 -0.03 5.68 18.09
C PRO A 87 -0.88 6.76 17.41
N ALA A 88 -1.67 6.39 16.42
CA ALA A 88 -2.48 7.33 15.66
C ALA A 88 -3.90 6.74 15.42
N PRO A 89 -4.81 6.81 16.41
CA PRO A 89 -6.20 6.44 16.25
C PRO A 89 -6.93 7.42 15.32
N THR A 90 -7.78 6.88 14.48
CA THR A 90 -8.65 7.62 13.56
C THR A 90 -10.11 7.36 13.94
N LEU A 91 -10.92 8.42 13.94
CA LEU A 91 -12.34 8.38 14.10
C LEU A 91 -13.00 9.31 13.09
N GLY A 92 -14.10 8.89 12.53
CA GLY A 92 -14.81 9.67 11.53
C GLY A 92 -16.19 9.14 11.22
N GLY A 93 -16.79 9.71 10.20
CA GLY A 93 -18.08 9.26 9.69
C GLY A 93 -18.21 9.55 8.21
N ALA A 94 -19.06 8.76 7.56
CA ALA A 94 -19.44 8.95 6.17
C ALA A 94 -20.96 8.83 6.04
N VAL A 95 -21.56 9.65 5.19
CA VAL A 95 -23.00 9.64 4.92
C VAL A 95 -23.21 9.69 3.41
N ARG A 96 -24.00 8.75 2.90
CA ARG A 96 -24.48 8.76 1.53
C ARG A 96 -25.95 9.22 1.51
N SER A 97 -26.28 10.22 0.71
CA SER A 97 -27.64 10.70 0.58
C SER A 97 -28.47 9.75 -0.30
N GLU A 98 -29.73 9.47 0.07
CA GLU A 98 -30.69 8.75 -0.80
C GLU A 98 -31.26 9.62 -1.93
N ARG A 99 -31.12 10.94 -1.82
CA ARG A 99 -31.61 11.86 -2.84
C ARG A 99 -30.67 11.95 -4.00
N PHE A 100 -31.18 11.83 -5.20
CA PHE A 100 -30.39 12.13 -6.40
C PHE A 100 -29.68 13.49 -6.29
N PRO A 101 -28.39 13.57 -6.61
CA PRO A 101 -27.50 12.60 -7.24
C PRO A 101 -26.80 11.61 -6.28
N ASN A 102 -27.32 11.32 -5.10
CA ASN A 102 -26.76 10.36 -4.13
C ASN A 102 -25.32 10.67 -3.69
N PRO A 103 -25.03 11.91 -3.26
CA PRO A 103 -23.68 12.29 -2.87
C PRO A 103 -23.23 11.59 -1.59
N LEU A 104 -21.95 11.27 -1.55
CA LEU A 104 -21.23 10.81 -0.36
C LEU A 104 -20.47 11.99 0.24
N VAL A 105 -20.58 12.17 1.55
CA VAL A 105 -19.77 13.13 2.32
C VAL A 105 -19.11 12.38 3.46
N TYR A 106 -17.87 12.68 3.75
CA TYR A 106 -17.13 12.06 4.84
C TYR A 106 -16.24 13.05 5.59
N ALA A 107 -15.94 12.70 6.85
CA ALA A 107 -14.93 13.38 7.65
C ALA A 107 -14.19 12.36 8.51
N LYS A 108 -12.87 12.40 8.50
CA LYS A 108 -11.97 11.57 9.30
C LYS A 108 -11.03 12.47 10.09
N PHE A 109 -10.81 12.15 11.35
CA PHE A 109 -9.88 12.84 12.24
C PHE A 109 -8.95 11.83 12.87
N THR A 110 -7.65 12.09 12.80
CA THR A 110 -6.61 11.24 13.37
C THR A 110 -5.79 12.07 14.36
N TYR A 111 -5.46 11.52 15.51
CA TYR A 111 -4.55 12.16 16.44
C TYR A 111 -3.22 11.41 16.50
N ALA A 112 -2.15 12.04 16.02
CA ALA A 112 -0.78 11.52 16.04
C ALA A 112 -0.17 11.83 17.42
N PHE A 113 -0.16 10.85 18.33
CA PHE A 113 0.20 11.09 19.74
C PHE A 113 1.63 11.54 19.94
N SER A 114 2.60 10.97 19.22
CA SER A 114 4.01 11.34 19.40
C SER A 114 4.35 12.73 18.87
N ARG A 115 3.60 13.20 17.87
CA ARG A 115 3.72 14.55 17.30
C ARG A 115 2.80 15.58 17.96
N GLU A 116 1.89 15.14 18.82
CA GLU A 116 0.82 16.00 19.40
C GLU A 116 0.04 16.75 18.30
N ARG A 117 -0.31 16.05 17.20
CA ARG A 117 -0.85 16.68 16.00
C ARG A 117 -2.22 16.13 15.62
N PHE A 118 -3.18 17.01 15.39
CA PHE A 118 -4.44 16.67 14.73
C PHE A 118 -4.27 16.66 13.21
N LEU A 119 -4.64 15.54 12.63
CA LEU A 119 -4.73 15.30 11.19
C LEU A 119 -6.20 15.15 10.82
N TYR A 120 -6.57 15.55 9.63
CA TYR A 120 -7.96 15.47 9.16
C TYR A 120 -8.01 15.20 7.66
N ASP A 121 -9.14 14.64 7.24
CA ASP A 121 -9.49 14.41 5.86
C ASP A 121 -11.01 14.54 5.73
N VAL A 122 -11.45 15.59 5.05
CA VAL A 122 -12.87 15.94 4.89
C VAL A 122 -13.15 16.13 3.42
N GLY A 123 -14.13 15.40 2.90
CA GLY A 123 -14.41 15.44 1.48
C GLY A 123 -15.79 14.90 1.10
N GLY A 124 -15.99 14.81 -0.18
CA GLY A 124 -17.19 14.24 -0.73
C GLY A 124 -17.10 13.99 -2.21
N GLU A 125 -18.03 13.16 -2.69
CA GLU A 125 -18.17 12.82 -4.09
C GLU A 125 -19.65 12.72 -4.44
N ALA A 126 -20.00 13.19 -5.64
CA ALA A 126 -21.34 13.06 -6.18
C ALA A 126 -21.28 12.45 -7.60
N PRO A 127 -22.14 11.49 -7.91
CA PRO A 127 -22.32 11.05 -9.28
C PRO A 127 -23.02 12.14 -10.10
N LEU A 128 -22.67 12.22 -11.37
CA LEU A 128 -23.25 13.14 -12.34
C LEU A 128 -24.09 12.38 -13.37
N GLY A 129 -25.29 12.86 -13.62
CA GLY A 129 -26.23 12.29 -14.60
C GLY A 129 -26.90 10.99 -14.13
N ASP A 130 -27.92 10.57 -14.86
CA ASP A 130 -28.84 9.49 -14.48
C ASP A 130 -28.22 8.10 -14.38
N HIS A 131 -27.04 7.90 -14.96
CA HIS A 131 -26.36 6.60 -14.98
C HIS A 131 -25.12 6.53 -14.10
N ALA A 132 -24.84 7.58 -13.30
CA ALA A 132 -23.71 7.67 -12.37
C ALA A 132 -22.33 7.30 -12.98
N ARG A 133 -22.21 7.39 -14.34
CA ARG A 133 -20.95 7.06 -15.04
C ARG A 133 -19.84 8.07 -14.78
N PHE A 134 -20.20 9.30 -14.48
CA PHE A 134 -19.29 10.35 -14.08
C PHE A 134 -19.48 10.63 -12.59
N ARG A 135 -18.39 10.87 -11.89
CA ARG A 135 -18.38 11.30 -10.51
C ARG A 135 -17.46 12.51 -10.38
N VAL A 136 -17.89 13.47 -9.60
CA VAL A 136 -17.10 14.65 -9.24
C VAL A 136 -16.94 14.69 -7.74
N GLY A 137 -15.74 14.95 -7.28
CA GLY A 137 -15.45 14.99 -5.86
C GLY A 137 -14.30 15.92 -5.52
N GLY A 138 -14.06 16.06 -4.22
CA GLY A 138 -12.92 16.79 -3.71
C GLY A 138 -12.80 16.61 -2.20
N ALA A 139 -11.62 16.93 -1.69
CA ALA A 139 -11.28 16.84 -0.29
C ALA A 139 -10.34 17.97 0.13
N ALA A 140 -10.39 18.29 1.42
CA ALA A 140 -9.38 19.09 2.11
C ALA A 140 -8.80 18.27 3.25
N TYR A 141 -7.50 18.26 3.40
CA TYR A 141 -6.82 17.37 4.32
C TYR A 141 -5.53 17.95 4.92
N ARG A 142 -5.15 17.38 6.04
CA ARG A 142 -3.80 17.34 6.59
C ARG A 142 -3.54 15.93 7.04
N ARG A 143 -2.51 15.28 6.49
CA ARG A 143 -2.23 13.87 6.75
C ARG A 143 -0.74 13.56 6.74
N THR A 144 -0.36 12.47 7.35
CA THR A 144 0.96 11.86 7.19
C THR A 144 0.90 11.00 5.94
N GLU A 145 1.68 11.36 4.95
CA GLU A 145 1.68 10.78 3.60
C GLU A 145 2.92 9.90 3.39
N THR A 146 2.85 9.01 2.41
CA THR A 146 3.94 8.13 1.99
C THR A 146 3.77 7.72 0.52
N GLU A 147 4.86 7.58 -0.21
CA GLU A 147 4.88 6.98 -1.55
C GLU A 147 5.07 5.45 -1.51
N ASP A 148 5.22 4.85 -0.32
CA ASP A 148 5.58 3.44 -0.14
C ASP A 148 4.39 2.48 0.04
N GLU A 149 3.14 2.94 -0.08
CA GLU A 149 1.95 2.09 0.12
C GLU A 149 1.90 0.87 -0.80
N TRP A 150 2.41 1.02 -2.02
CA TRP A 150 2.48 -0.07 -2.99
C TRP A 150 3.51 -1.16 -2.62
N ILE A 151 4.41 -0.85 -1.68
CA ILE A 151 5.42 -1.78 -1.14
C ILE A 151 4.83 -2.52 0.07
N VAL A 152 4.28 -1.77 1.03
CA VAL A 152 3.74 -2.34 2.28
C VAL A 152 2.47 -1.59 2.67
N GLY A 153 1.36 -2.32 2.88
CA GLY A 153 0.10 -1.77 3.34
C GLY A 153 0.19 -1.19 4.77
N GLU A 154 -0.72 -0.28 5.13
CA GLU A 154 -0.70 0.41 6.43
C GLU A 154 -0.80 -0.55 7.61
N THR A 155 -1.74 -1.50 7.56
CA THR A 155 -1.93 -2.49 8.63
C THR A 155 -0.68 -3.37 8.81
N GLU A 156 -0.11 -3.86 7.71
CA GLU A 156 1.10 -4.68 7.73
C GLU A 156 2.27 -3.90 8.32
N ASN A 157 2.48 -2.65 7.88
CA ASN A 157 3.53 -1.79 8.40
C ASN A 157 3.34 -1.46 9.89
N THR A 158 2.09 -1.22 10.33
CA THR A 158 1.75 -1.02 11.75
C THR A 158 2.15 -2.24 12.59
N LEU A 159 1.88 -3.46 12.12
CA LEU A 159 2.28 -4.69 12.80
C LEU A 159 3.80 -4.83 12.89
N TYR A 160 4.50 -4.56 11.81
CA TYR A 160 5.97 -4.56 11.82
C TYR A 160 6.56 -3.51 12.76
N ALA A 161 6.01 -2.31 12.76
CA ALA A 161 6.48 -1.24 13.65
C ALA A 161 6.22 -1.59 15.13
N LEU A 162 5.04 -2.09 15.47
CA LEU A 162 4.68 -2.46 16.85
C LEU A 162 5.45 -3.68 17.35
N PHE A 163 5.62 -4.71 16.53
CA PHE A 163 6.16 -5.99 17.01
C PHE A 163 7.65 -6.18 16.70
N ALA A 164 8.17 -5.62 15.61
CA ALA A 164 9.53 -5.87 15.16
C ALA A 164 10.44 -4.63 15.18
N ARG A 165 9.91 -3.45 15.53
CA ARG A 165 10.59 -2.15 15.39
C ARG A 165 11.14 -1.94 13.98
N THR A 166 10.37 -2.39 12.98
CA THR A 166 10.69 -2.25 11.58
C THR A 166 9.58 -1.45 10.91
N ASP A 167 9.93 -0.36 10.28
CA ASP A 167 8.98 0.50 9.57
C ASP A 167 9.48 0.67 8.14
N TYR A 168 8.72 0.11 7.20
CA TYR A 168 9.08 0.03 5.78
C TYR A 168 8.64 1.26 4.97
N ARG A 169 7.97 2.24 5.58
CA ARG A 169 7.50 3.42 4.89
C ARG A 169 8.35 4.63 5.22
N ASP A 170 8.48 5.57 4.31
CA ASP A 170 9.00 6.91 4.55
C ASP A 170 7.85 7.89 4.52
N TYR A 171 7.90 8.89 5.41
CA TYR A 171 6.76 9.75 5.69
C TYR A 171 7.10 11.22 5.54
N TYR A 172 6.09 11.98 5.12
CA TYR A 172 6.07 13.42 5.14
C TYR A 172 4.67 13.92 5.53
N GLU A 173 4.56 15.15 6.05
CA GLU A 173 3.25 15.76 6.24
C GLU A 173 2.82 16.41 4.93
N THR A 174 1.58 16.20 4.55
CA THR A 174 0.93 16.94 3.49
C THR A 174 -0.33 17.62 4.01
N SER A 175 -0.58 18.87 3.58
CA SER A 175 -1.81 19.60 3.86
C SER A 175 -2.24 20.38 2.63
N GLY A 176 -3.50 20.21 2.24
CA GLY A 176 -3.97 20.80 1.00
C GLY A 176 -5.40 20.43 0.67
N TYR A 177 -5.68 20.52 -0.61
CA TYR A 177 -6.97 20.15 -1.18
C TYR A 177 -6.80 19.51 -2.54
N GLU A 178 -7.77 18.69 -2.90
CA GLU A 178 -7.87 18.04 -4.20
C GLU A 178 -9.28 18.14 -4.77
N GLY A 179 -9.37 18.07 -6.08
CA GLY A 179 -10.63 17.93 -6.80
C GLY A 179 -10.48 16.98 -7.97
N HIS A 180 -11.50 16.18 -8.26
CA HIS A 180 -11.40 15.20 -9.33
C HIS A 180 -12.71 15.01 -10.10
N VAL A 181 -12.56 14.52 -11.31
CA VAL A 181 -13.63 13.95 -12.12
C VAL A 181 -13.22 12.54 -12.51
N ALA A 182 -14.06 11.57 -12.18
CA ALA A 182 -13.88 10.18 -12.56
C ALA A 182 -14.97 9.75 -13.55
N TRP A 183 -14.59 8.92 -14.51
CA TRP A 183 -15.48 8.26 -15.45
C TRP A 183 -15.34 6.75 -15.32
N ASP A 184 -16.44 6.12 -14.93
CA ASP A 184 -16.53 4.67 -14.79
C ASP A 184 -17.83 4.20 -15.46
N PRO A 185 -17.77 3.71 -16.70
CA PRO A 185 -18.95 3.25 -17.43
C PRO A 185 -19.51 1.90 -16.94
N GLY A 186 -18.94 1.32 -15.87
CA GLY A 186 -19.29 -0.01 -15.38
C GLY A 186 -18.73 -1.16 -16.24
N THR A 187 -17.68 -0.88 -17.01
CA THR A 187 -16.94 -1.83 -17.84
C THR A 187 -15.53 -2.03 -17.26
N ASP A 188 -14.74 -2.85 -17.96
CA ASP A 188 -13.31 -3.04 -17.66
C ASP A 188 -12.44 -1.81 -18.02
N PHE A 189 -13.03 -0.63 -18.06
CA PHE A 189 -12.32 0.61 -18.33
C PHE A 189 -12.80 1.72 -17.39
N GLY A 190 -11.85 2.52 -16.88
CA GLY A 190 -12.13 3.72 -16.09
C GLY A 190 -11.06 4.77 -16.32
N ALA A 191 -11.45 6.05 -16.16
CA ALA A 191 -10.54 7.18 -16.29
C ALA A 191 -10.81 8.20 -15.17
N ARG A 192 -9.77 8.92 -14.75
CA ARG A 192 -9.86 9.97 -13.72
C ARG A 192 -8.92 11.11 -14.08
N VAL A 193 -9.39 12.32 -13.87
CA VAL A 193 -8.60 13.55 -13.86
C VAL A 193 -8.66 14.14 -12.47
N GLU A 194 -7.54 14.50 -11.91
CA GLU A 194 -7.42 15.07 -10.57
C GLU A 194 -6.48 16.25 -10.58
N GLY A 195 -6.89 17.33 -9.90
CA GLY A 195 -6.03 18.46 -9.56
C GLY A 195 -5.85 18.52 -8.05
N ARG A 196 -4.62 18.69 -7.59
CA ARG A 196 -4.33 18.87 -6.15
C ARG A 196 -3.30 19.96 -5.92
N MET A 197 -3.40 20.56 -4.76
CA MET A 197 -2.47 21.57 -4.26
C MET A 197 -2.13 21.22 -2.81
N GLU A 198 -0.86 20.97 -2.54
CA GLU A 198 -0.38 20.41 -1.27
C GLU A 198 0.86 21.15 -0.78
N ASP A 199 0.88 21.59 0.48
CA ASP A 199 2.10 21.90 1.19
C ASP A 199 2.71 20.62 1.74
N GLN A 200 3.94 20.29 1.38
CA GLN A 200 4.68 19.11 1.83
C GLN A 200 5.80 19.52 2.79
N ARG A 201 5.96 18.79 3.90
CA ARG A 201 6.95 19.06 4.94
C ARG A 201 7.62 17.80 5.44
N SER A 202 8.91 17.88 5.67
CA SER A 202 9.71 16.83 6.31
C SER A 202 9.19 16.47 7.68
N LEU A 203 9.30 15.20 8.03
CA LEU A 203 8.97 14.66 9.34
C LEU A 203 10.17 13.90 9.92
N GLU A 204 10.37 14.02 11.23
CA GLU A 204 11.38 13.28 11.96
C GLU A 204 10.76 12.10 12.73
N ASN A 205 11.61 11.22 13.25
CA ASN A 205 11.18 10.15 14.13
C ASN A 205 10.82 10.70 15.50
N GLU A 206 9.56 10.52 15.92
CA GLU A 206 9.06 10.94 17.22
C GLU A 206 8.68 9.76 18.12
N ALA A 207 8.60 8.55 17.56
CA ALA A 207 8.26 7.35 18.28
C ALA A 207 9.35 6.28 18.15
N ASN A 208 9.59 5.55 19.24
CA ASN A 208 10.56 4.44 19.25
C ASN A 208 10.06 3.20 20.02
N ALA A 209 8.80 3.19 20.46
CA ALA A 209 8.25 2.05 21.19
C ALA A 209 8.01 0.86 20.25
N SER A 210 8.33 -0.33 20.70
CA SER A 210 8.01 -1.60 20.03
C SER A 210 8.04 -2.72 21.06
N LEU A 211 7.21 -3.75 20.89
CA LEU A 211 7.08 -4.83 21.86
C LEU A 211 8.28 -5.79 21.85
N PHE A 212 8.83 -6.09 20.66
CA PHE A 212 9.89 -7.09 20.51
C PHE A 212 11.04 -6.63 19.62
N GLY A 213 11.32 -5.35 19.55
CA GLY A 213 12.23 -4.76 18.59
C GLY A 213 13.58 -5.49 18.44
N ALA A 214 13.94 -5.82 17.21
CA ALA A 214 15.25 -6.40 16.85
C ALA A 214 16.37 -5.37 16.85
N HIS A 215 16.03 -4.10 16.79
CA HIS A 215 16.92 -2.95 16.74
C HIS A 215 16.68 -2.05 17.93
N ASP A 216 17.67 -1.29 18.37
CA ASP A 216 17.53 -0.33 19.48
C ASP A 216 16.66 0.87 19.10
N ARG A 217 16.65 1.22 17.81
CA ARG A 217 15.86 2.33 17.27
C ARG A 217 15.29 1.99 15.90
N PHE A 218 14.21 2.67 15.53
CA PHE A 218 13.76 2.71 14.15
C PHE A 218 14.82 3.36 13.25
N ARG A 219 14.84 2.95 11.97
CA ARG A 219 15.64 3.67 10.97
C ARG A 219 15.20 5.14 10.89
N PRO A 220 16.10 6.07 10.59
CA PRO A 220 15.71 7.47 10.39
C PRO A 220 14.66 7.62 9.29
N ASN A 221 13.74 8.56 9.46
CA ASN A 221 12.88 9.00 8.38
C ASN A 221 13.69 9.94 7.49
N PRO A 222 13.84 9.68 6.18
CA PRO A 222 14.62 10.55 5.32
C PRO A 222 13.92 11.90 5.18
N PRO A 223 14.68 13.01 5.17
CA PRO A 223 14.09 14.32 4.90
C PRO A 223 13.60 14.38 3.45
N ILE A 224 12.58 15.17 3.23
CA ILE A 224 12.08 15.53 1.90
C ILE A 224 12.52 16.95 1.52
N GLU A 225 12.23 17.34 0.31
CA GLU A 225 12.26 18.74 -0.11
C GLU A 225 10.91 19.37 0.27
N ASP A 226 10.93 20.28 1.25
CA ASP A 226 9.74 21.00 1.70
C ASP A 226 9.30 22.00 0.63
N GLY A 227 8.01 22.07 0.35
CA GLY A 227 7.48 22.98 -0.68
C GLY A 227 6.03 22.71 -1.04
N GLN A 228 5.51 23.51 -1.96
CA GLN A 228 4.17 23.36 -2.51
C GLN A 228 4.18 22.48 -3.74
N ASP A 229 3.37 21.42 -3.76
CA ASP A 229 3.21 20.50 -4.89
C ASP A 229 1.84 20.74 -5.56
N GLY A 230 1.83 21.47 -6.66
CA GLY A 230 0.66 21.68 -7.50
C GLY A 230 0.66 20.66 -8.63
N VAL A 231 -0.29 19.72 -8.65
CA VAL A 231 -0.29 18.57 -9.54
C VAL A 231 -1.59 18.45 -10.32
N LEU A 232 -1.46 18.15 -11.61
CA LEU A 232 -2.53 17.59 -12.45
C LEU A 232 -2.20 16.12 -12.72
N ALA A 233 -3.10 15.21 -12.33
CA ALA A 233 -2.96 13.79 -12.55
C ALA A 233 -4.02 13.23 -13.50
N LEU A 234 -3.60 12.34 -14.38
CA LEU A 234 -4.45 11.60 -15.33
C LEU A 234 -4.28 10.12 -15.08
N GLY A 235 -5.36 9.42 -14.73
CA GLY A 235 -5.35 7.99 -14.50
C GLY A 235 -6.27 7.24 -15.43
N MET A 236 -5.85 6.04 -15.83
CA MET A 236 -6.65 5.09 -16.58
C MET A 236 -6.54 3.70 -15.96
N ARG A 237 -7.67 2.99 -15.91
CA ARG A 237 -7.77 1.62 -15.47
C ARG A 237 -8.28 0.74 -16.62
N ILE A 238 -7.65 -0.43 -16.79
CA ILE A 238 -8.06 -1.47 -17.74
C ILE A 238 -8.22 -2.77 -16.98
N GLY A 239 -9.33 -3.44 -17.16
CA GLY A 239 -9.72 -4.64 -16.43
C GLY A 239 -10.56 -4.33 -15.19
N PRO A 240 -11.00 -5.36 -14.47
CA PRO A 240 -11.86 -5.22 -13.29
C PRO A 240 -11.13 -4.45 -12.18
N ALA A 241 -11.85 -3.73 -11.34
CA ALA A 241 -11.28 -2.97 -10.21
C ALA A 241 -10.49 -3.90 -9.25
N ALA A 242 -10.97 -5.13 -9.08
CA ALA A 242 -10.25 -6.19 -8.37
C ALA A 242 -10.20 -7.45 -9.22
N ILE A 243 -9.07 -8.15 -9.25
CA ILE A 243 -8.92 -9.41 -9.98
C ILE A 243 -9.72 -10.49 -9.24
N PRO A 244 -10.71 -11.11 -9.90
CA PRO A 244 -11.55 -12.10 -9.25
C PRO A 244 -10.77 -13.39 -8.91
N PRO A 245 -11.27 -14.23 -7.97
CA PRO A 245 -10.60 -15.48 -7.57
C PRO A 245 -10.36 -16.48 -8.68
N GLU A 246 -11.17 -16.46 -9.71
CA GLU A 246 -11.03 -17.31 -10.92
C GLU A 246 -9.89 -16.88 -11.84
N GLY A 247 -9.42 -15.67 -11.68
CA GLY A 247 -8.32 -15.08 -12.46
C GLY A 247 -8.76 -13.90 -13.32
N GLY A 248 -7.80 -13.20 -13.86
CA GLY A 248 -8.00 -12.02 -14.68
C GLY A 248 -6.75 -11.17 -14.78
N THR A 249 -6.87 -10.06 -15.49
CA THR A 249 -5.80 -9.07 -15.65
C THR A 249 -6.36 -7.70 -15.33
N HIS A 250 -5.58 -6.93 -14.59
CA HIS A 250 -5.85 -5.57 -14.20
C HIS A 250 -4.64 -4.70 -14.54
N GLY A 251 -4.88 -3.53 -15.10
CA GLY A 251 -3.84 -2.57 -15.45
C GLY A 251 -4.22 -1.15 -15.05
N ASP A 252 -3.25 -0.40 -14.53
CA ASP A 252 -3.36 1.02 -14.21
C ASP A 252 -2.23 1.78 -14.87
N VAL A 253 -2.54 2.97 -15.38
CA VAL A 253 -1.56 3.95 -15.83
C VAL A 253 -1.92 5.29 -15.22
N VAL A 254 -0.94 5.95 -14.60
CA VAL A 254 -1.09 7.30 -14.05
C VAL A 254 0.03 8.17 -14.57
N TYR A 255 -0.35 9.32 -15.09
CA TYR A 255 0.55 10.41 -15.45
C TYR A 255 0.30 11.59 -14.52
N GLU A 256 1.36 12.17 -13.97
CA GLU A 256 1.34 13.36 -13.13
C GLU A 256 2.21 14.45 -13.75
N ARG A 257 1.70 15.68 -13.74
CA ARG A 257 2.44 16.90 -14.09
C ARG A 257 2.35 17.89 -12.95
N ALA A 258 3.49 18.30 -12.42
CA ALA A 258 3.65 19.40 -11.49
C ALA A 258 4.41 20.55 -12.16
N GLY A 259 4.20 21.77 -11.71
CA GLY A 259 4.94 22.93 -12.23
C GLY A 259 4.32 24.28 -11.84
N ASP A 260 5.02 25.36 -12.18
CA ASP A 260 4.63 26.76 -11.89
C ASP A 260 3.22 27.11 -12.35
N ALA A 261 2.79 26.57 -13.50
CA ALA A 261 1.44 26.80 -14.03
C ALA A 261 0.34 26.26 -13.11
N LEU A 262 0.70 25.37 -12.19
CA LEU A 262 -0.17 24.79 -11.16
C LEU A 262 0.15 25.34 -9.76
N HIS A 263 0.89 26.46 -9.70
CA HIS A 263 1.32 27.12 -8.46
C HIS A 263 2.14 26.21 -7.51
N GLY A 264 2.93 25.28 -8.07
CA GLY A 264 3.84 24.40 -7.32
C GLY A 264 5.27 24.88 -7.37
N ASP A 265 6.05 24.56 -6.35
CA ASP A 265 7.50 24.79 -6.29
C ASP A 265 8.28 23.73 -7.06
N PHE A 266 7.68 22.54 -7.26
CA PHE A 266 8.30 21.43 -7.98
C PHE A 266 7.91 21.43 -9.44
N ASP A 267 8.86 21.10 -10.32
CA ASP A 267 8.64 20.96 -11.76
C ASP A 267 9.04 19.57 -12.23
N TYR A 268 8.03 18.72 -12.47
CA TYR A 268 8.23 17.37 -12.98
C TYR A 268 7.04 16.84 -13.77
N GLY A 269 7.32 15.92 -14.69
CA GLY A 269 6.34 15.07 -15.32
C GLY A 269 6.72 13.60 -15.12
N ARG A 270 5.85 12.79 -14.52
CA ARG A 270 6.12 11.37 -14.32
C ARG A 270 4.96 10.49 -14.75
N VAL A 271 5.29 9.30 -15.20
CA VAL A 271 4.31 8.26 -15.53
C VAL A 271 4.64 7.01 -14.77
N ARG A 272 3.60 6.31 -14.32
CA ARG A 272 3.71 4.97 -13.77
C ARG A 272 2.64 4.08 -14.33
N ALA A 273 3.03 2.84 -14.64
CA ALA A 273 2.13 1.79 -15.12
C ALA A 273 2.29 0.53 -14.27
N VAL A 274 1.17 -0.12 -14.00
CA VAL A 274 1.10 -1.40 -13.28
C VAL A 274 0.22 -2.34 -14.09
N VAL A 275 0.67 -3.57 -14.28
CA VAL A 275 -0.15 -4.67 -14.79
C VAL A 275 -0.05 -5.83 -13.81
N ARG A 276 -1.18 -6.35 -13.38
CA ARG A 276 -1.28 -7.55 -12.55
C ARG A 276 -2.12 -8.59 -13.26
N THR A 277 -1.70 -9.83 -13.18
CA THR A 277 -2.47 -10.94 -13.72
C THR A 277 -2.48 -12.11 -12.75
N ARG A 278 -3.60 -12.77 -12.69
CA ARG A 278 -3.79 -14.03 -11.97
C ARG A 278 -4.39 -15.05 -12.91
N VAL A 279 -3.84 -16.26 -12.91
CA VAL A 279 -4.33 -17.38 -13.71
C VAL A 279 -4.56 -18.57 -12.79
N ARG A 280 -5.83 -18.95 -12.62
CA ARG A 280 -6.21 -20.16 -11.89
C ARG A 280 -6.05 -21.38 -12.79
N LEU A 281 -4.92 -22.08 -12.67
CA LEU A 281 -4.60 -23.24 -13.50
C LEU A 281 -5.42 -24.47 -13.11
N SER A 282 -5.71 -24.61 -11.82
CA SER A 282 -6.57 -25.67 -11.27
C SER A 282 -7.03 -25.26 -9.85
N PRO A 283 -7.95 -26.01 -9.21
CA PRO A 283 -8.32 -25.76 -7.81
C PRO A 283 -7.14 -25.83 -6.82
N LYS A 284 -6.00 -26.39 -7.24
CA LYS A 284 -4.80 -26.56 -6.42
C LYS A 284 -3.60 -25.77 -6.93
N GLN A 285 -3.75 -25.01 -8.02
CA GLN A 285 -2.64 -24.32 -8.67
C GLN A 285 -3.08 -22.91 -9.08
N ASP A 286 -2.29 -21.92 -8.71
CA ASP A 286 -2.52 -20.51 -9.00
C ASP A 286 -1.20 -19.87 -9.45
N ALA A 287 -1.21 -19.14 -10.54
CA ALA A 287 -0.06 -18.38 -11.02
C ALA A 287 -0.40 -16.89 -11.01
N ARG A 288 0.53 -16.08 -10.54
CA ARG A 288 0.38 -14.63 -10.46
C ARG A 288 1.59 -13.95 -11.05
N ALA A 289 1.38 -12.82 -11.68
CA ALA A 289 2.46 -11.98 -12.17
C ALA A 289 2.09 -10.51 -12.03
N ARG A 290 3.12 -9.69 -11.81
CA ARG A 290 3.03 -8.23 -11.77
C ARG A 290 4.17 -7.63 -12.56
N LEU A 291 3.86 -6.63 -13.38
CA LEU A 291 4.84 -5.75 -14.03
C LEU A 291 4.54 -4.32 -13.60
N VAL A 292 5.54 -3.63 -13.10
CA VAL A 292 5.45 -2.22 -12.68
C VAL A 292 6.59 -1.46 -13.30
N GLY A 293 6.31 -0.31 -13.87
CA GLY A 293 7.33 0.60 -14.38
C GLY A 293 6.98 2.05 -14.11
N GLY A 294 7.99 2.87 -13.92
CA GLY A 294 7.85 4.31 -13.77
C GLY A 294 8.98 5.06 -14.43
N SER A 295 8.66 6.22 -14.96
CA SER A 295 9.60 7.07 -15.70
C SER A 295 9.30 8.54 -15.45
N THR A 296 10.34 9.31 -15.13
CA THR A 296 10.29 10.76 -15.22
C THR A 296 10.42 11.15 -16.70
N LEU A 297 9.43 11.85 -17.19
CA LEU A 297 9.34 12.28 -18.59
C LEU A 297 9.94 13.66 -18.79
N ASP A 298 9.82 14.52 -17.78
CA ASP A 298 10.23 15.92 -17.81
C ASP A 298 10.55 16.43 -16.41
N GLY A 299 11.42 17.44 -16.30
CA GLY A 299 11.82 18.04 -15.04
C GLY A 299 12.65 17.15 -14.12
N THR A 300 12.58 17.40 -12.83
CA THR A 300 13.34 16.64 -11.79
C THR A 300 12.41 16.25 -10.66
N LEU A 301 12.41 14.98 -10.30
CA LEU A 301 11.65 14.50 -9.14
C LEU A 301 12.27 15.00 -7.84
N PRO A 302 11.48 15.59 -6.93
CA PRO A 302 11.95 15.83 -5.58
C PRO A 302 12.18 14.49 -4.85
N PRO A 303 13.03 14.44 -3.81
CA PRO A 303 13.43 13.20 -3.13
C PRO A 303 12.27 12.29 -2.70
N GLN A 304 11.16 12.87 -2.23
CA GLN A 304 9.97 12.13 -1.80
C GLN A 304 9.23 11.43 -2.95
N LYS A 305 9.46 11.81 -4.21
CA LYS A 305 8.80 11.24 -5.38
C LYS A 305 9.68 10.23 -6.14
N LEU A 306 10.92 9.99 -5.68
CA LEU A 306 11.81 8.98 -6.25
C LEU A 306 11.27 7.57 -5.99
N TRP A 307 11.58 6.65 -6.89
CA TRP A 307 11.22 5.25 -6.74
C TRP A 307 12.34 4.43 -6.10
N TYR A 308 11.92 3.48 -5.27
CA TYR A 308 12.84 2.59 -4.56
C TYR A 308 12.44 1.14 -4.79
N LEU A 309 13.45 0.28 -5.03
CA LEU A 309 13.32 -1.16 -5.11
C LEU A 309 14.28 -1.83 -4.13
N GLY A 310 13.91 -2.99 -3.64
CA GLY A 310 14.61 -3.80 -2.66
C GLY A 310 13.73 -4.11 -1.47
N GLY A 311 13.79 -5.34 -0.99
CA GLY A 311 13.05 -5.82 0.18
C GLY A 311 11.64 -6.27 -0.12
N ILE A 312 10.83 -6.26 0.89
CA ILE A 312 9.62 -7.03 1.19
C ILE A 312 8.60 -7.28 0.07
N SER A 313 8.40 -6.40 -0.88
CA SER A 313 7.40 -6.55 -1.97
C SER A 313 7.95 -6.25 -3.34
N THR A 314 9.24 -6.01 -3.44
CA THR A 314 9.86 -5.61 -4.71
C THR A 314 10.90 -6.63 -5.13
N LEU A 315 12.16 -6.45 -4.79
CA LEU A 315 13.25 -7.39 -4.97
C LEU A 315 13.54 -8.04 -3.62
N ARG A 316 12.92 -9.21 -3.38
CA ARG A 316 12.87 -9.83 -2.03
C ARG A 316 14.20 -10.41 -1.55
N GLY A 317 15.14 -10.61 -2.46
CA GLY A 317 16.50 -11.05 -2.16
C GLY A 317 17.48 -9.92 -1.86
N GLU A 318 17.03 -8.67 -1.87
CA GLU A 318 17.82 -7.47 -1.65
C GLU A 318 17.47 -6.79 -0.33
N ASP A 319 18.35 -5.92 0.15
CA ASP A 319 18.05 -5.06 1.29
C ASP A 319 16.93 -4.06 0.97
N PHE A 320 16.27 -3.58 2.00
CA PHE A 320 15.17 -2.65 1.84
C PHE A 320 15.63 -1.33 1.21
N LYS A 321 14.98 -0.94 0.09
CA LYS A 321 15.32 0.27 -0.69
C LYS A 321 16.76 0.30 -1.22
N GLU A 322 17.33 -0.85 -1.54
CA GLU A 322 18.67 -1.03 -2.08
C GLU A 322 18.92 -0.21 -3.37
N ARG A 323 17.90 -0.10 -4.22
CA ARG A 323 17.96 0.64 -5.48
C ARG A 323 17.03 1.84 -5.45
N GLN A 324 17.51 2.95 -5.98
CA GLN A 324 16.81 4.22 -6.04
C GLN A 324 16.97 4.83 -7.43
N GLY A 325 15.93 5.55 -7.90
CA GLY A 325 16.00 6.23 -9.19
C GLY A 325 14.77 7.07 -9.52
N ASP A 326 14.90 7.81 -10.60
CA ASP A 326 13.81 8.52 -11.28
C ASP A 326 13.22 7.71 -12.45
N GLN A 327 13.73 6.49 -12.63
CA GLN A 327 13.27 5.45 -13.55
C GLN A 327 13.26 4.12 -12.80
N PHE A 328 12.30 3.24 -13.06
CA PHE A 328 12.35 1.87 -12.58
C PHE A 328 11.55 0.90 -13.43
N LEU A 329 11.92 -0.36 -13.33
CA LEU A 329 11.17 -1.49 -13.89
C LEU A 329 11.26 -2.67 -12.92
N LEU A 330 10.11 -3.27 -12.63
CA LEU A 330 9.99 -4.41 -11.71
C LEU A 330 9.02 -5.43 -12.30
N ALA A 331 9.44 -6.69 -12.34
CA ALA A 331 8.59 -7.83 -12.66
C ALA A 331 8.64 -8.84 -11.51
N ASN A 332 7.49 -9.31 -11.08
CA ASN A 332 7.36 -10.38 -10.09
C ASN A 332 6.49 -11.48 -10.67
N ALA A 333 6.87 -12.73 -10.43
CA ALA A 333 6.10 -13.91 -10.81
C ALA A 333 6.06 -14.90 -9.66
N GLU A 334 4.88 -15.47 -9.38
CA GLU A 334 4.67 -16.43 -8.31
C GLU A 334 3.85 -17.61 -8.82
N TYR A 335 4.21 -18.82 -8.40
CA TYR A 335 3.46 -20.03 -8.67
C TYR A 335 3.12 -20.74 -7.36
N TYR A 336 1.84 -20.91 -7.11
CA TYR A 336 1.29 -21.49 -5.90
C TYR A 336 0.79 -22.92 -6.13
N LEU A 337 1.07 -23.80 -5.18
CA LEU A 337 0.60 -25.17 -5.14
C LEU A 337 -0.04 -25.47 -3.77
N LEU A 338 -1.27 -25.95 -3.76
CA LEU A 338 -1.94 -26.43 -2.55
C LEU A 338 -1.32 -27.76 -2.11
N VAL A 339 -0.47 -27.71 -1.08
CA VAL A 339 0.26 -28.88 -0.55
C VAL A 339 -0.63 -29.68 0.41
N ARG A 340 -1.42 -29.00 1.23
CA ARG A 340 -2.34 -29.61 2.18
C ARG A 340 -3.55 -28.68 2.37
N LYS A 341 -4.65 -29.20 2.96
CA LYS A 341 -5.81 -28.36 3.28
C LYS A 341 -5.33 -27.07 3.98
N ASN A 342 -5.62 -25.93 3.36
CA ASN A 342 -5.25 -24.61 3.83
C ASN A 342 -3.73 -24.30 3.91
N VAL A 343 -2.85 -25.09 3.27
CA VAL A 343 -1.41 -24.78 3.20
C VAL A 343 -0.98 -24.75 1.74
N TRP A 344 -0.52 -23.58 1.31
CA TRP A 344 0.00 -23.34 -0.02
C TRP A 344 1.51 -23.17 0.03
N GLY A 345 2.25 -23.98 -0.72
CA GLY A 345 3.63 -23.70 -1.05
C GLY A 345 3.70 -22.84 -2.29
N PHE A 346 4.68 -21.96 -2.40
CA PHE A 346 4.92 -21.19 -3.62
C PHE A 346 6.38 -20.96 -3.90
N GLY A 347 6.72 -20.89 -5.18
CA GLY A 347 8.00 -20.39 -5.66
C GLY A 347 7.81 -19.08 -6.37
N PHE A 348 8.86 -18.24 -6.40
CA PHE A 348 8.78 -16.95 -7.03
C PHE A 348 10.10 -16.49 -7.64
N LEU A 349 9.98 -15.54 -8.56
CA LEU A 349 11.06 -14.77 -9.16
C LEU A 349 10.71 -13.29 -9.13
N ASP A 350 11.68 -12.46 -8.75
CA ASP A 350 11.62 -11.01 -8.83
C ASP A 350 12.75 -10.51 -9.71
N TRP A 351 12.44 -9.63 -10.65
CA TRP A 351 13.42 -9.04 -11.56
C TRP A 351 13.18 -7.55 -11.68
N GLY A 352 14.23 -6.74 -11.57
CA GLY A 352 14.07 -5.30 -11.68
C GLY A 352 15.32 -4.49 -11.37
N SER A 353 15.21 -3.19 -11.58
CA SER A 353 16.16 -2.16 -11.17
C SER A 353 15.48 -0.80 -11.08
N ALA A 354 16.07 0.11 -10.31
CA ALA A 354 15.79 1.54 -10.34
C ALA A 354 17.09 2.30 -10.64
N TRP A 355 17.00 3.38 -11.41
CA TRP A 355 18.18 4.12 -11.88
C TRP A 355 17.83 5.59 -12.17
N PHE A 356 18.85 6.42 -12.37
CA PHE A 356 18.70 7.81 -12.75
C PHE A 356 18.99 8.03 -14.26
N GLY A 357 18.12 8.83 -14.89
CA GLY A 357 18.23 9.23 -16.28
C GLY A 357 17.70 8.19 -17.26
N ARG A 358 16.71 8.57 -18.08
CA ARG A 358 15.99 7.69 -19.01
C ARG A 358 16.91 6.94 -19.97
N ASP A 359 17.92 7.62 -20.47
CA ASP A 359 18.85 7.08 -21.50
C ASP A 359 19.90 6.11 -20.89
N ASN A 360 19.87 5.90 -19.58
CA ASN A 360 20.83 5.03 -18.90
C ASN A 360 20.36 3.59 -18.73
N ILE A 361 19.24 3.19 -19.31
CA ILE A 361 18.69 1.84 -19.17
C ILE A 361 19.68 0.73 -19.57
N ASP A 362 20.42 0.93 -20.66
CA ASP A 362 21.39 -0.06 -21.18
C ASP A 362 22.61 -0.26 -20.28
N ARG A 363 22.84 0.66 -19.33
CA ARG A 363 23.94 0.60 -18.37
C ARG A 363 23.53 0.00 -17.04
N GLN A 364 22.24 -0.32 -16.87
CA GLN A 364 21.74 -0.81 -15.59
C GLN A 364 21.91 -2.31 -15.46
N ARG A 365 22.35 -2.72 -14.28
CA ARG A 365 22.31 -4.11 -13.88
C ARG A 365 20.93 -4.39 -13.28
N PHE A 366 20.12 -5.14 -13.98
CA PHE A 366 18.89 -5.68 -13.43
C PHE A 366 19.22 -6.84 -12.49
N LEU A 367 18.62 -6.79 -11.31
CA LEU A 367 18.76 -7.82 -10.29
C LEU A 367 17.74 -8.93 -10.55
N LEU A 368 18.08 -10.14 -10.18
CA LEU A 368 17.21 -11.31 -10.26
C LEU A 368 17.23 -12.04 -8.92
N ASP A 369 16.13 -12.01 -8.24
CA ASP A 369 15.92 -12.72 -6.99
C ASP A 369 15.02 -13.92 -7.19
N GLY A 370 15.10 -14.88 -6.29
CA GLY A 370 14.22 -16.02 -6.26
C GLY A 370 14.12 -16.62 -4.88
N GLY A 371 13.08 -17.38 -4.68
CA GLY A 371 12.85 -17.99 -3.39
C GLY A 371 11.61 -18.88 -3.34
N LEU A 372 11.36 -19.35 -2.13
CA LEU A 372 10.24 -20.23 -1.80
C LEU A 372 9.48 -19.64 -0.61
N GLY A 373 8.21 -19.95 -0.54
CA GLY A 373 7.39 -19.54 0.59
C GLY A 373 6.27 -20.51 0.91
N VAL A 374 5.68 -20.30 2.06
CA VAL A 374 4.50 -21.02 2.53
C VAL A 374 3.46 -20.01 2.97
N ARG A 375 2.21 -20.20 2.51
CA ARG A 375 1.03 -19.40 2.90
C ARG A 375 0.04 -20.29 3.63
N ILE A 376 -0.52 -19.79 4.72
CA ILE A 376 -1.50 -20.52 5.52
C ILE A 376 -2.89 -19.95 5.24
N GLY A 377 -3.79 -20.83 4.79
CA GLY A 377 -5.16 -20.47 4.47
C GLY A 377 -5.29 -19.69 3.16
N GLN A 378 -6.43 -19.03 3.00
CA GLN A 378 -6.64 -17.96 2.01
C GLN A 378 -6.27 -16.59 2.60
N GLY A 379 -5.80 -16.58 3.85
CA GLY A 379 -5.39 -15.38 4.55
C GLY A 379 -4.04 -14.83 4.07
N PRO A 380 -3.69 -13.64 4.55
CA PRO A 380 -2.51 -12.93 4.08
C PRO A 380 -1.18 -13.47 4.64
N LEU A 381 -1.21 -14.33 5.67
CA LEU A 381 0.00 -14.77 6.34
C LEU A 381 0.85 -15.69 5.46
N ALA A 382 2.04 -15.23 5.12
CA ALA A 382 3.05 -15.98 4.38
C ALA A 382 4.44 -15.84 5.01
N LEU A 383 5.21 -16.92 4.97
CA LEU A 383 6.63 -16.96 5.30
C LEU A 383 7.40 -17.21 4.01
N THR A 384 8.42 -16.40 3.75
CA THR A 384 9.18 -16.43 2.50
C THR A 384 10.67 -16.43 2.80
N ALA A 385 11.44 -17.23 2.06
CA ALA A 385 12.90 -17.17 2.02
C ALA A 385 13.33 -16.78 0.61
N ALA A 386 14.09 -15.72 0.48
CA ALA A 386 14.51 -15.09 -0.76
C ALA A 386 16.00 -14.85 -0.78
N ARG A 387 16.61 -14.86 -1.98
CA ARG A 387 17.99 -14.46 -2.18
C ARG A 387 18.21 -13.94 -3.61
N ASN A 388 19.27 -13.15 -3.79
CA ASN A 388 19.76 -12.81 -5.12
C ASN A 388 20.33 -14.07 -5.81
N LEU A 389 19.85 -14.38 -7.01
CA LEU A 389 20.28 -15.55 -7.79
C LEU A 389 21.53 -15.31 -8.63
N GLN A 390 21.96 -14.07 -8.77
CA GLN A 390 23.14 -13.67 -9.54
C GLN A 390 24.42 -13.68 -8.70
N GLU A 391 24.30 -13.83 -7.37
CA GLU A 391 25.41 -13.82 -6.43
C GLU A 391 25.52 -15.16 -5.69
N ALA A 392 26.67 -15.83 -5.83
CA ALA A 392 26.88 -17.17 -5.29
C ALA A 392 26.73 -17.24 -3.76
N HIS A 393 27.08 -16.15 -3.06
CA HIS A 393 27.07 -16.06 -1.59
C HIS A 393 26.09 -15.00 -1.07
N ALA A 394 25.05 -14.67 -1.85
CA ALA A 394 24.01 -13.75 -1.40
C ALA A 394 23.36 -14.23 -0.09
N ALA A 395 23.08 -13.29 0.78
CA ALA A 395 22.34 -13.56 2.01
C ALA A 395 20.95 -14.12 1.71
N ILE A 396 20.43 -14.92 2.64
CA ILE A 396 19.02 -15.35 2.58
C ILE A 396 18.20 -14.39 3.45
N HIS A 397 17.26 -13.72 2.83
CA HIS A 397 16.28 -12.86 3.50
C HIS A 397 15.04 -13.68 3.86
N VAL A 398 14.67 -13.66 5.15
CA VAL A 398 13.45 -14.32 5.62
C VAL A 398 12.42 -13.23 5.92
N LEU A 399 11.29 -13.30 5.24
CA LEU A 399 10.23 -12.29 5.29
C LEU A 399 8.92 -12.93 5.75
N VAL A 400 8.24 -12.28 6.65
CA VAL A 400 6.87 -12.63 7.07
C VAL A 400 5.93 -11.61 6.44
N ARG A 401 4.89 -12.05 5.75
CA ARG A 401 3.90 -11.18 5.12
C ARG A 401 2.56 -11.33 5.81
N PHE A 402 1.88 -10.19 5.98
CA PHE A 402 0.51 -10.11 6.48
C PHE A 402 -0.46 -9.55 5.43
N SER A 403 -0.01 -9.47 4.20
CA SER A 403 -0.82 -9.10 3.04
C SER A 403 -0.53 -10.01 1.85
N GLU A 404 -1.33 -9.94 0.80
CA GLU A 404 -0.98 -10.57 -0.46
C GLU A 404 0.29 -9.90 -1.03
N THR A 405 1.09 -10.65 -1.79
CA THR A 405 2.39 -10.13 -2.26
C THR A 405 2.19 -9.04 -3.32
N PHE A 406 1.17 -9.16 -4.16
CA PHE A 406 0.75 -8.17 -5.16
C PHE A 406 -0.60 -8.52 -5.81
#